data_21586f0a4bea8bdace4aef606bc6ba29
#
_entry.id   21586f0a4bea8bdace4aef606bc6ba29
#
_cell.length_a   1.000
_cell.length_b   1.000
_cell.length_c   1.000
_cell.angle_alpha   90.00
_cell.angle_beta   90.00
_cell.angle_gamma   90.00
#
_symmetry.space_group_name_H-M   'P 1'
#
loop_
_entity.id
_entity.type
_entity.pdbx_description
1 polymer ?
#
loop_
_entity_poly.entity_id
_entity_poly.type
_entity_poly.pdbx_seq_one_letter_code
_entity_poly.pdbx_strand_id
1 'polypeptide(L)'
;MSKYEYDLFTIGAGSGGVRASRLSSSFGAKVAIAEERYLGGTCVNVGCIPKKLLVYASHFNEDFEDAAGFGWSIGERRVDWAKLIANKNTEIQRLNGVYRRILESAGVTIIEDHAVILDPHTVLVGKREHTAQYILVATGGWPVVPEVPGSQYAITSNEAFFLP
;
A
#
# COMPACT_ATOMS: atom_id res chain seq x y z
N MET A 1 -23.19 -20.08 18.26
CA MET A 1 -22.79 -18.64 18.05
C MET A 1 -21.33 -18.52 18.39
N SER A 2 -20.53 -17.80 17.58
CA SER A 2 -19.12 -17.55 17.90
C SER A 2 -19.03 -16.80 19.24
N LYS A 3 -18.04 -17.16 20.05
CA LYS A 3 -17.73 -16.46 21.32
C LYS A 3 -17.22 -15.04 21.07
N TYR A 4 -16.69 -14.77 19.86
CA TYR A 4 -16.03 -13.54 19.49
C TYR A 4 -16.81 -12.79 18.39
N GLU A 5 -16.56 -11.48 18.26
CA GLU A 5 -17.17 -10.62 17.23
C GLU A 5 -16.74 -11.05 15.82
N TYR A 6 -15.45 -11.47 15.66
CA TYR A 6 -14.86 -11.95 14.43
C TYR A 6 -14.18 -13.32 14.60
N ASP A 7 -14.08 -14.07 13.52
CA ASP A 7 -13.24 -15.26 13.47
C ASP A 7 -11.77 -14.89 13.27
N LEU A 8 -11.52 -13.86 12.43
CA LEU A 8 -10.20 -13.32 12.17
C LEU A 8 -10.20 -11.78 12.24
N PHE A 9 -9.30 -11.22 13.01
CA PHE A 9 -8.99 -9.78 12.99
C PHE A 9 -7.58 -9.57 12.45
N THR A 10 -7.45 -8.83 11.35
CA THR A 10 -6.16 -8.55 10.70
C THR A 10 -5.72 -7.12 11.02
N ILE A 11 -4.47 -6.93 11.44
CA ILE A 11 -3.86 -5.62 11.68
C ILE A 11 -2.89 -5.34 10.54
N GLY A 12 -3.23 -4.35 9.70
CA GLY A 12 -2.48 -3.95 8.52
C GLY A 12 -3.08 -4.46 7.21
N ALA A 13 -3.43 -3.52 6.31
CA ALA A 13 -4.02 -3.81 5.00
C ALA A 13 -3.00 -3.70 3.86
N GLY A 14 -1.78 -4.16 4.10
CA GLY A 14 -0.78 -4.41 3.07
C GLY A 14 -1.04 -5.72 2.31
N SER A 15 -0.08 -6.16 1.50
CA SER A 15 -0.20 -7.35 0.63
C SER A 15 -0.59 -8.61 1.40
N GLY A 16 0.02 -8.84 2.57
CA GLY A 16 -0.25 -10.01 3.42
C GLY A 16 -1.64 -9.96 4.04
N GLY A 17 -1.96 -8.82 4.68
CA GLY A 17 -3.25 -8.64 5.38
C GLY A 17 -4.44 -8.71 4.44
N VAL A 18 -4.38 -8.00 3.29
CA VAL A 18 -5.45 -8.03 2.29
C VAL A 18 -5.67 -9.44 1.74
N ARG A 19 -4.59 -10.16 1.41
CA ARG A 19 -4.71 -11.52 0.90
C ARG A 19 -5.31 -12.48 1.95
N ALA A 20 -4.79 -12.44 3.17
CA ALA A 20 -5.26 -13.30 4.26
C ALA A 20 -6.75 -13.03 4.57
N SER A 21 -7.12 -11.76 4.72
CA SER A 21 -8.51 -11.37 5.04
C SER A 21 -9.49 -11.81 3.97
N ARG A 22 -9.17 -11.56 2.69
CA ARG A 22 -10.02 -11.98 1.56
C ARG A 22 -10.21 -13.49 1.51
N LEU A 23 -9.11 -14.24 1.60
CA LEU A 23 -9.17 -15.70 1.52
C LEU A 23 -9.94 -16.29 2.69
N SER A 24 -9.68 -15.84 3.91
CA SER A 24 -10.42 -16.29 5.09
C SER A 24 -11.92 -16.02 4.94
N SER A 25 -12.29 -14.82 4.49
CA SER A 25 -13.69 -14.48 4.24
C SER A 25 -14.32 -15.34 3.14
N SER A 26 -13.58 -15.66 2.06
CA SER A 26 -14.08 -16.54 0.99
C SER A 26 -14.35 -17.98 1.45
N PHE A 27 -13.76 -18.40 2.57
CA PHE A 27 -14.04 -19.67 3.25
C PHE A 27 -15.13 -19.57 4.33
N GLY A 28 -15.81 -18.44 4.41
CA GLY A 28 -16.95 -18.24 5.32
C GLY A 28 -16.59 -17.64 6.68
N ALA A 29 -15.33 -17.28 6.93
CA ALA A 29 -14.95 -16.59 8.16
C ALA A 29 -15.49 -15.17 8.20
N LYS A 30 -15.94 -14.72 9.37
CA LYS A 30 -16.27 -13.32 9.64
C LYS A 30 -14.99 -12.56 9.95
N VAL A 31 -14.57 -11.65 9.04
CA VAL A 31 -13.27 -11.01 9.07
C VAL A 31 -13.37 -9.49 9.20
N ALA A 32 -12.51 -8.92 10.07
CA ALA A 32 -12.21 -7.49 10.08
C ALA A 32 -10.73 -7.24 9.78
N ILE A 33 -10.44 -6.06 9.24
CA ILE A 33 -9.09 -5.57 8.98
C ILE A 33 -8.96 -4.12 9.42
N ALA A 34 -7.92 -3.79 10.18
CA ALA A 34 -7.58 -2.43 10.57
C ALA A 34 -6.40 -1.91 9.75
N GLU A 35 -6.47 -0.64 9.31
CA GLU A 35 -5.38 0.04 8.61
C GLU A 35 -5.35 1.52 9.02
N GLU A 36 -4.19 2.00 9.46
CA GLU A 36 -4.06 3.38 9.96
C GLU A 36 -3.62 4.39 8.90
N ARG A 37 -3.11 3.95 7.74
CA ARG A 37 -2.47 4.84 6.78
C ARG A 37 -3.12 4.78 5.40
N TYR A 38 -2.95 3.66 4.70
CA TYR A 38 -3.45 3.50 3.34
C TYR A 38 -3.60 2.03 2.94
N LEU A 39 -4.70 1.71 2.31
CA LEU A 39 -4.94 0.37 1.79
C LEU A 39 -3.95 0.00 0.69
N GLY A 40 -3.50 -1.26 0.67
CA GLY A 40 -2.50 -1.76 -0.27
C GLY A 40 -1.07 -1.75 0.27
N GLY A 41 -0.82 -1.05 1.40
CA GLY A 41 0.45 -1.01 2.11
C GLY A 41 1.61 -0.44 1.30
N THR A 42 2.83 -0.77 1.70
CA THR A 42 4.09 -0.27 1.11
C THR A 42 4.15 -0.49 -0.40
N CYS A 43 3.82 -1.68 -0.88
CA CYS A 43 3.96 -2.03 -2.30
C CYS A 43 3.16 -1.08 -3.20
N VAL A 44 1.92 -0.79 -2.85
CA VAL A 44 1.04 0.07 -3.65
C VAL A 44 1.43 1.54 -3.51
N ASN A 45 1.75 2.00 -2.32
CA ASN A 45 1.83 3.43 -2.02
C ASN A 45 3.25 4.00 -2.11
N VAL A 46 4.24 3.29 -1.58
CA VAL A 46 5.63 3.75 -1.46
C VAL A 46 6.65 2.66 -1.82
N GLY A 47 6.31 1.80 -2.75
CA GLY A 47 7.16 0.67 -3.15
C GLY A 47 7.02 0.27 -4.62
N CYS A 48 6.48 -0.93 -4.85
CA CYS A 48 6.48 -1.60 -6.16
C CYS A 48 5.80 -0.77 -7.26
N ILE A 49 4.65 -0.18 -6.97
CA ILE A 49 3.86 0.51 -7.99
C ILE A 49 4.47 1.86 -8.37
N PRO A 50 4.71 2.80 -7.45
CA PRO A 50 5.32 4.08 -7.81
C PRO A 50 6.71 3.88 -8.45
N LYS A 51 7.53 2.94 -7.94
CA LYS A 51 8.82 2.61 -8.55
C LYS A 51 8.65 2.20 -10.02
N LYS A 52 7.69 1.30 -10.31
CA LYS A 52 7.45 0.80 -11.65
C LYS A 52 7.01 1.90 -12.61
N LEU A 53 6.14 2.80 -12.16
CA LEU A 53 5.68 3.94 -12.97
C LEU A 53 6.82 4.88 -13.32
N LEU A 54 7.71 5.18 -12.36
CA LEU A 54 8.88 6.02 -12.61
C LEU A 54 9.90 5.34 -13.53
N VAL A 55 10.13 4.04 -13.38
CA VAL A 55 11.00 3.25 -14.28
C VAL A 55 10.44 3.26 -15.70
N TYR A 56 9.14 3.06 -15.89
CA TYR A 56 8.55 3.13 -17.22
C TYR A 56 8.67 4.53 -17.83
N ALA A 57 8.53 5.57 -17.02
CA ALA A 57 8.73 6.94 -17.51
C ALA A 57 10.19 7.19 -17.96
N SER A 58 11.18 6.59 -17.28
CA SER A 58 12.60 6.75 -17.65
C SER A 58 12.95 6.07 -18.98
N HIS A 59 12.31 4.93 -19.30
CA HIS A 59 12.57 4.22 -20.55
C HIS A 59 12.20 5.03 -21.80
N PHE A 60 11.25 5.94 -21.74
CA PHE A 60 10.90 6.77 -22.89
C PHE A 60 12.10 7.58 -23.44
N ASN A 61 13.09 7.90 -22.61
CA ASN A 61 14.28 8.57 -23.12
C ASN A 61 15.07 7.68 -24.08
N GLU A 62 15.28 6.42 -23.71
CA GLU A 62 15.96 5.41 -24.52
C GLU A 62 15.13 5.09 -25.78
N ASP A 63 13.83 4.86 -25.61
CA ASP A 63 12.91 4.58 -26.71
C ASP A 63 12.91 5.70 -27.77
N PHE A 64 13.00 6.97 -27.34
CA PHE A 64 13.08 8.11 -28.26
C PHE A 64 14.44 8.22 -28.97
N GLU A 65 15.53 7.76 -28.37
CA GLU A 65 16.83 7.69 -29.02
C GLU A 65 16.86 6.57 -30.06
N ASP A 66 16.36 5.41 -29.71
CA ASP A 66 16.31 4.23 -30.58
C ASP A 66 15.35 4.40 -31.75
N ALA A 67 14.30 5.20 -31.59
CA ALA A 67 13.27 5.44 -32.60
C ALA A 67 13.83 5.90 -33.95
N ALA A 68 14.94 6.64 -33.97
CA ALA A 68 15.61 7.09 -35.19
C ALA A 68 16.12 5.92 -36.03
N GLY A 69 16.59 4.84 -35.39
CA GLY A 69 17.02 3.61 -36.09
C GLY A 69 15.87 2.87 -36.80
N PHE A 70 14.64 3.15 -36.42
CA PHE A 70 13.41 2.59 -37.00
C PHE A 70 12.68 3.57 -37.94
N GLY A 71 13.35 4.68 -38.34
CA GLY A 71 12.82 5.67 -39.28
C GLY A 71 11.87 6.71 -38.65
N TRP A 72 11.77 6.80 -37.33
CA TRP A 72 10.98 7.85 -36.69
C TRP A 72 11.80 9.13 -36.54
N SER A 73 11.16 10.26 -36.79
CA SER A 73 11.72 11.58 -36.47
C SER A 73 11.04 12.13 -35.21
N ILE A 74 11.78 12.20 -34.14
CA ILE A 74 11.30 12.72 -32.85
C ILE A 74 11.75 14.18 -32.71
N GLY A 75 10.82 15.08 -32.49
CA GLY A 75 11.06 16.51 -32.26
C GLY A 75 11.62 16.81 -30.86
N GLU A 76 11.45 18.06 -30.42
CA GLU A 76 11.90 18.49 -29.09
C GLU A 76 11.24 17.65 -27.99
N ARG A 77 12.05 17.17 -27.05
CA ARG A 77 11.61 16.32 -25.93
C ARG A 77 11.74 17.10 -24.62
N ARG A 78 10.70 17.06 -23.82
CA ARG A 78 10.70 17.68 -22.48
C ARG A 78 10.03 16.77 -21.48
N VAL A 79 10.59 16.64 -20.30
CA VAL A 79 9.99 15.94 -19.16
C VAL A 79 9.33 16.97 -18.25
N ASP A 80 8.06 16.82 -18.01
CA ASP A 80 7.32 17.54 -16.97
C ASP A 80 7.25 16.64 -15.73
N TRP A 81 8.19 16.84 -14.83
CA TRP A 81 8.28 16.04 -13.59
C TRP A 81 7.05 16.21 -12.71
N ALA A 82 6.56 17.43 -12.53
CA ALA A 82 5.38 17.69 -11.70
C ALA A 82 4.14 16.96 -12.23
N LYS A 83 3.95 16.93 -13.54
CA LYS A 83 2.88 16.18 -14.20
C LYS A 83 3.04 14.67 -14.00
N LEU A 84 4.26 14.13 -14.13
CA LEU A 84 4.54 12.71 -13.88
C LEU A 84 4.19 12.33 -12.45
N ILE A 85 4.61 13.09 -11.46
CA ILE A 85 4.30 12.85 -10.05
C ILE A 85 2.79 12.95 -9.79
N ALA A 86 2.11 13.96 -10.34
CA ALA A 86 0.67 14.10 -10.20
C ALA A 86 -0.10 12.89 -10.78
N ASN A 87 0.26 12.44 -11.99
CA ASN A 87 -0.33 11.27 -12.63
C ASN A 87 -0.08 9.99 -11.81
N LYS A 88 1.15 9.81 -11.33
CA LYS A 88 1.50 8.70 -10.44
C LYS A 88 0.62 8.73 -9.17
N ASN A 89 0.47 9.88 -8.53
CA ASN A 89 -0.36 10.01 -7.32
C ASN A 89 -1.83 9.66 -7.60
N THR A 90 -2.38 10.11 -8.73
CA THR A 90 -3.75 9.76 -9.16
C THR A 90 -3.92 8.25 -9.32
N GLU A 91 -2.95 7.57 -9.93
CA GLU A 91 -3.00 6.11 -10.10
C GLU A 91 -2.93 5.39 -8.74
N ILE A 92 -2.09 5.84 -7.82
CA ILE A 92 -2.03 5.27 -6.46
C ILE A 92 -3.38 5.41 -5.74
N GLN A 93 -4.00 6.59 -5.79
CA GLN A 93 -5.32 6.80 -5.19
C GLN A 93 -6.40 5.90 -5.82
N ARG A 94 -6.37 5.74 -7.16
CA ARG A 94 -7.25 4.79 -7.84
C ARG A 94 -7.07 3.37 -7.32
N LEU A 95 -5.83 2.94 -7.10
CA LEU A 95 -5.51 1.61 -6.58
C LEU A 95 -5.95 1.44 -5.13
N ASN A 96 -5.81 2.45 -4.26
CA ASN A 96 -6.35 2.39 -2.90
C ASN A 96 -7.87 2.09 -2.94
N GLY A 97 -8.61 2.75 -3.85
CA GLY A 97 -10.02 2.46 -4.08
C GLY A 97 -10.29 1.04 -4.61
N VAL A 98 -9.38 0.47 -5.42
CA VAL A 98 -9.47 -0.94 -5.85
C VAL A 98 -9.31 -1.87 -4.66
N TYR A 99 -8.33 -1.64 -3.79
CA TYR A 99 -8.09 -2.46 -2.59
C TYR A 99 -9.28 -2.42 -1.63
N ARG A 100 -9.90 -1.26 -1.47
CA ARG A 100 -11.15 -1.11 -0.70
C ARG A 100 -12.24 -2.01 -1.26
N ARG A 101 -12.56 -1.85 -2.55
CA ARG A 101 -13.60 -2.66 -3.21
C ARG A 101 -13.32 -4.16 -3.13
N ILE A 102 -12.07 -4.57 -3.23
CA ILE A 102 -11.67 -5.98 -3.12
C ILE A 102 -12.00 -6.54 -1.72
N LEU A 103 -11.76 -5.79 -0.66
CA LEU A 103 -12.06 -6.18 0.71
C LEU A 103 -13.57 -6.17 0.95
N GLU A 104 -14.26 -5.10 0.58
CA GLU A 104 -15.72 -4.95 0.73
C GLU A 104 -16.48 -6.04 -0.03
N SER A 105 -16.09 -6.30 -1.29
CA SER A 105 -16.70 -7.37 -2.10
C SER A 105 -16.49 -8.77 -1.53
N ALA A 106 -15.44 -8.96 -0.74
CA ALA A 106 -15.20 -10.19 -0.01
C ALA A 106 -15.95 -10.24 1.34
N GLY A 107 -16.69 -9.21 1.73
CA GLY A 107 -17.41 -9.13 3.00
C GLY A 107 -16.51 -8.84 4.21
N VAL A 108 -15.29 -8.31 3.99
CA VAL A 108 -14.37 -7.93 5.06
C VAL A 108 -14.76 -6.57 5.62
N THR A 109 -14.89 -6.46 6.94
CA THR A 109 -15.10 -5.17 7.62
C THR A 109 -13.80 -4.39 7.67
N ILE A 110 -13.75 -3.21 7.07
CA ILE A 110 -12.57 -2.33 7.07
C ILE A 110 -12.74 -1.30 8.19
N ILE A 111 -11.71 -1.13 9.03
CA ILE A 111 -11.66 -0.13 10.10
C ILE A 111 -10.40 0.71 9.87
N GLU A 112 -10.59 2.00 9.59
CA GLU A 112 -9.48 2.91 9.25
C GLU A 112 -9.05 3.66 10.50
N ASP A 113 -8.22 3.00 11.32
CA ASP A 113 -7.62 3.60 12.51
C ASP A 113 -6.45 2.72 13.01
N HIS A 114 -5.68 3.26 13.97
CA HIS A 114 -4.60 2.54 14.64
C HIS A 114 -5.14 1.42 15.52
N ALA A 115 -4.52 0.24 15.42
CA ALA A 115 -4.89 -0.95 16.16
C ALA A 115 -3.84 -1.34 17.20
N VAL A 116 -4.30 -1.63 18.43
CA VAL A 116 -3.46 -2.09 19.55
C VAL A 116 -4.01 -3.40 20.09
N ILE A 117 -3.16 -4.41 20.25
CA ILE A 117 -3.53 -5.68 20.86
C ILE A 117 -3.57 -5.50 22.37
N LEU A 118 -4.72 -5.74 22.98
CA LEU A 118 -4.89 -5.68 24.44
C LEU A 118 -4.65 -7.02 25.10
N ASP A 119 -5.11 -8.10 24.47
CA ASP A 119 -4.95 -9.47 24.92
C ASP A 119 -4.98 -10.44 23.70
N PRO A 120 -4.83 -11.78 23.87
CA PRO A 120 -4.82 -12.73 22.76
C PRO A 120 -6.06 -12.72 21.85
N HIS A 121 -7.14 -12.08 22.28
CA HIS A 121 -8.43 -12.08 21.58
C HIS A 121 -9.06 -10.71 21.44
N THR A 122 -8.42 -9.64 21.95
CA THR A 122 -8.98 -8.28 21.95
C THR A 122 -8.04 -7.29 21.27
N VAL A 123 -8.58 -6.55 20.31
CA VAL A 123 -7.89 -5.47 19.59
C VAL A 123 -8.66 -4.17 19.81
N LEU A 124 -7.98 -3.15 20.32
CA LEU A 124 -8.49 -1.78 20.38
C LEU A 124 -8.17 -1.08 19.07
N VAL A 125 -9.19 -0.55 18.40
CA VAL A 125 -9.02 0.26 17.20
C VAL A 125 -9.67 1.62 17.42
N GLY A 126 -8.86 2.66 17.41
CA GLY A 126 -9.30 3.99 17.83
C GLY A 126 -9.80 3.96 19.29
N LYS A 127 -11.12 4.03 19.50
CA LYS A 127 -11.73 4.02 20.83
C LYS A 127 -12.63 2.80 21.09
N ARG A 128 -12.63 1.83 20.17
CA ARG A 128 -13.51 0.64 20.25
C ARG A 128 -12.69 -0.64 20.37
N GLU A 129 -13.09 -1.48 21.30
CA GLU A 129 -12.59 -2.85 21.42
C GLU A 129 -13.35 -3.78 20.46
N HIS A 130 -12.60 -4.67 19.82
CA HIS A 130 -13.09 -5.73 18.95
C HIS A 130 -12.54 -7.06 19.41
N THR A 131 -13.36 -8.10 19.42
CA THR A 131 -12.92 -9.43 19.82
C THR A 131 -12.83 -10.37 18.62
N ALA A 132 -11.78 -11.20 18.60
CA ALA A 132 -11.55 -12.16 17.54
C ALA A 132 -11.01 -13.50 18.05
N GLN A 133 -11.38 -14.58 17.37
CA GLN A 133 -10.83 -15.90 17.67
C GLN A 133 -9.33 -15.94 17.33
N TYR A 134 -8.93 -15.31 16.23
CA TYR A 134 -7.55 -15.19 15.79
C TYR A 134 -7.23 -13.73 15.46
N ILE A 135 -6.03 -13.30 15.83
CA ILE A 135 -5.47 -12.00 15.46
C ILE A 135 -4.27 -12.23 14.55
N LEU A 136 -4.29 -11.64 13.36
CA LEU A 136 -3.18 -11.67 12.40
C LEU A 136 -2.47 -10.32 12.41
N VAL A 137 -1.21 -10.31 12.82
CA VAL A 137 -0.33 -9.14 12.72
C VAL A 137 0.31 -9.13 11.33
N ALA A 138 -0.08 -8.18 10.49
CA ALA A 138 0.39 -8.00 9.11
C ALA A 138 0.83 -6.54 8.86
N THR A 139 1.43 -5.90 9.85
CA THR A 139 1.79 -4.48 9.87
C THR A 139 2.93 -4.12 8.91
N GLY A 140 3.64 -5.11 8.38
CA GLY A 140 4.79 -4.90 7.50
C GLY A 140 6.02 -4.39 8.23
N GLY A 141 6.92 -3.72 7.49
CA GLY A 141 8.13 -3.13 8.02
C GLY A 141 8.20 -1.63 7.74
N TRP A 142 9.00 -0.93 8.53
CA TRP A 142 9.31 0.48 8.33
C TRP A 142 10.79 0.65 7.99
N PRO A 143 11.17 1.52 7.04
CA PRO A 143 12.57 1.76 6.74
C PRO A 143 13.29 2.38 7.94
N VAL A 144 14.48 1.90 8.23
CA VAL A 144 15.36 2.42 9.27
C VAL A 144 16.56 3.10 8.62
N VAL A 145 16.78 4.37 8.94
CA VAL A 145 17.98 5.09 8.55
C VAL A 145 19.03 4.88 9.65
N PRO A 146 20.20 4.29 9.35
CA PRO A 146 21.21 4.04 10.35
C PRO A 146 21.80 5.36 10.87
N GLU A 147 22.22 5.38 12.16
CA GLU A 147 22.88 6.53 12.78
C GLU A 147 24.35 6.57 12.38
N VAL A 148 24.63 7.17 11.23
CA VAL A 148 25.98 7.40 10.69
C VAL A 148 26.17 8.87 10.31
N PRO A 149 27.40 9.39 10.24
CA PRO A 149 27.64 10.76 9.77
C PRO A 149 27.01 10.97 8.38
N GLY A 150 26.16 11.98 8.24
CA GLY A 150 25.42 12.26 7.01
C GLY A 150 24.02 11.68 6.92
N SER A 151 23.57 10.89 7.91
CA SER A 151 22.24 10.28 7.92
C SER A 151 21.09 11.30 7.86
N GLN A 152 21.33 12.52 8.31
CA GLN A 152 20.36 13.63 8.21
C GLN A 152 19.99 14.03 6.78
N TYR A 153 20.78 13.61 5.79
CA TYR A 153 20.52 13.85 4.35
C TYR A 153 19.88 12.64 3.66
N ALA A 154 19.75 11.52 4.37
CA ALA A 154 19.13 10.32 3.82
C ALA A 154 17.61 10.49 3.73
N ILE A 155 17.05 10.01 2.63
CA ILE A 155 15.62 9.84 2.45
C ILE A 155 15.30 8.36 2.26
N THR A 156 14.07 7.98 2.58
CA THR A 156 13.58 6.62 2.37
C THR A 156 12.64 6.56 1.16
N SER A 157 12.09 5.40 0.86
CA SER A 157 11.05 5.26 -0.17
C SER A 157 9.80 6.08 0.14
N ASN A 158 9.57 6.40 1.43
CA ASN A 158 8.41 7.20 1.83
C ASN A 158 8.48 8.63 1.28
N GLU A 159 9.69 9.18 1.15
CA GLU A 159 9.94 10.54 0.62
C GLU A 159 10.30 10.50 -0.87
N ALA A 160 11.08 9.49 -1.29
CA ALA A 160 11.66 9.43 -2.64
C ALA A 160 10.62 9.47 -3.76
N PHE A 161 9.44 8.90 -3.54
CA PHE A 161 8.36 8.90 -4.55
C PHE A 161 7.52 10.19 -4.58
N PHE A 162 7.85 11.17 -3.74
CA PHE A 162 7.11 12.44 -3.63
C PHE A 162 8.03 13.67 -3.77
N LEU A 163 9.25 13.45 -4.23
CA LEU A 163 10.18 14.56 -4.49
C LEU A 163 9.57 15.56 -5.48
N PRO A 164 9.70 16.89 -5.22
CA PRO A 164 9.19 17.95 -6.06
C PRO A 164 9.90 18.07 -7.40
#